data_985478e81569dde6492eedac6e1b5e25
#
_entry.id   985478e81569dde6492eedac6e1b5e25
#
_cell.length_a   1.000
_cell.length_b   1.000
_cell.length_c   1.000
_cell.angle_alpha   90.00
_cell.angle_beta   90.00
_cell.angle_gamma   90.00
#
_symmetry.space_group_name_H-M   'P 1'
#
loop_
_entity.id
_entity.type
_entity.pdbx_description
1 polymer ?
#
loop_
_entity_poly.entity_id
_entity_poly.type
_entity_poly.pdbx_seq_one_letter_code
_entity_poly.pdbx_strand_id
1 'polypeptide(L)'
;MCVEVARMLESPVCSTDEGLRMGCLKALTLFLRAMLVPNFHLAFENLALRQQLAVLRQSAKRPKLRPRDRVFWTWLLRVLPDWRSALVIVKPETVIHWHRQGFRLYWRWKSRARRRGRPLLDREIRDLIRRMSRENPTWGAPRIESELRLLGYYVAERTIAKYMVRTRKPPSQTWRTFLDNHVSDLAAIDFFIVPTATFRVLYCFVVLLHDRRRVVHFHVTTNSTAQWTAQQIIEAFPYDEAPRYMIRDRDGIYGDDFQTRVDRMGIEEVVTAPRSPWQNPYCERLIGSIRRECLNHLIVLSDVHLKRILHSYFDYYHNSRTHLSLDRNSPSPREVERPERGRVISVPQVGGLHHRYTRVAA
;
A
#
# COMPACT_ATOMS: atom_id res chain seq x y z
N MET A 1 21.11 -37.20 -3.97
CA MET A 1 20.40 -36.35 -3.00
C MET A 1 21.02 -36.36 -1.61
N CYS A 2 21.45 -37.51 -1.05
CA CYS A 2 22.17 -37.54 0.24
C CYS A 2 23.59 -37.00 0.19
N VAL A 3 24.27 -37.12 -0.93
CA VAL A 3 25.67 -36.65 -1.13
C VAL A 3 25.76 -35.12 -1.15
N GLU A 4 24.76 -34.45 -1.70
CA GLU A 4 24.70 -32.96 -1.72
C GLU A 4 24.33 -32.35 -0.36
N VAL A 5 23.53 -33.02 0.45
CA VAL A 5 23.23 -32.60 1.83
C VAL A 5 24.50 -32.75 2.71
N ALA A 6 25.35 -33.72 2.43
CA ALA A 6 26.63 -33.91 3.13
C ALA A 6 27.61 -32.75 2.89
N ARG A 7 27.67 -32.22 1.65
CA ARG A 7 28.54 -31.05 1.33
C ARG A 7 28.10 -29.74 2.00
N MET A 8 26.86 -29.61 2.36
CA MET A 8 26.36 -28.39 3.00
C MET A 8 26.57 -28.31 4.50
N LEU A 9 26.88 -29.42 5.13
CA LEU A 9 27.15 -29.48 6.58
C LEU A 9 28.64 -29.31 6.90
N GLU A 10 29.47 -29.16 5.88
CA GLU A 10 30.90 -28.87 6.02
C GLU A 10 31.15 -27.36 5.98
N SER A 11 31.31 -26.74 7.16
CA SER A 11 32.01 -25.47 7.31
C SER A 11 33.53 -25.76 7.14
N PRO A 12 34.31 -24.87 6.53
CA PRO A 12 35.73 -25.09 6.34
C PRO A 12 36.47 -24.91 7.67
N VAL A 13 36.82 -26.00 8.32
CA VAL A 13 37.88 -26.01 9.31
C VAL A 13 38.95 -26.95 8.81
N CYS A 14 40.05 -26.36 8.49
CA CYS A 14 41.37 -26.79 8.14
C CYS A 14 41.78 -28.23 8.59
N SER A 15 42.43 -28.93 7.63
CA SER A 15 43.44 -29.99 7.76
C SER A 15 43.06 -31.31 8.44
N THR A 16 42.86 -32.32 7.64
CA THR A 16 43.52 -33.60 7.54
C THR A 16 42.70 -34.57 6.66
N ASP A 17 43.00 -34.54 5.39
CA ASP A 17 42.31 -35.33 4.33
C ASP A 17 42.63 -36.86 4.41
N GLU A 18 43.66 -37.26 5.09
CA GLU A 18 44.07 -38.69 5.19
C GLU A 18 43.17 -39.50 6.16
N GLY A 19 42.70 -38.92 7.23
CA GLY A 19 41.80 -39.58 8.18
C GLY A 19 40.40 -39.90 7.64
N LEU A 20 39.96 -39.15 6.60
CA LEU A 20 38.65 -39.28 6.01
C LEU A 20 38.56 -40.44 5.02
N ARG A 21 39.59 -40.58 4.20
CA ARG A 21 39.69 -41.68 3.21
C ARG A 21 39.83 -43.04 3.90
N MET A 22 40.55 -43.09 5.02
CA MET A 22 40.72 -44.32 5.79
C MET A 22 39.44 -44.75 6.51
N GLY A 23 38.58 -43.81 6.95
CA GLY A 23 37.29 -44.12 7.58
C GLY A 23 36.24 -44.65 6.61
N CYS A 24 36.15 -44.06 5.41
CA CYS A 24 35.25 -44.52 4.36
C CYS A 24 35.70 -45.86 3.74
N LEU A 25 36.98 -46.05 3.54
CA LEU A 25 37.54 -47.33 3.02
C LEU A 25 37.30 -48.47 4.00
N LYS A 26 37.50 -48.25 5.30
CA LYS A 26 37.23 -49.24 6.37
C LYS A 26 35.72 -49.55 6.45
N ALA A 27 34.85 -48.57 6.31
CA ALA A 27 33.41 -48.79 6.29
C ALA A 27 33.00 -49.60 5.06
N LEU A 28 33.59 -49.34 3.89
CA LEU A 28 33.31 -50.06 2.65
C LEU A 28 33.85 -51.51 2.70
N THR A 29 35.06 -51.71 3.26
CA THR A 29 35.61 -53.08 3.41
C THR A 29 34.81 -53.90 4.43
N LEU A 30 34.33 -53.30 5.52
CA LEU A 30 33.46 -53.97 6.48
C LEU A 30 32.08 -54.29 5.86
N PHE A 31 31.53 -53.45 5.01
CA PHE A 31 30.31 -53.70 4.29
C PHE A 31 30.46 -54.86 3.28
N LEU A 32 31.52 -54.86 2.49
CA LEU A 32 31.82 -55.95 1.54
C LEU A 32 32.11 -57.28 2.28
N ARG A 33 32.81 -57.26 3.40
CA ARG A 33 33.02 -58.44 4.25
C ARG A 33 31.70 -58.95 4.85
N ALA A 34 30.79 -58.09 5.24
CA ALA A 34 29.47 -58.44 5.76
C ALA A 34 28.57 -59.08 4.70
N MET A 35 28.76 -58.79 3.41
CA MET A 35 28.07 -59.47 2.31
C MET A 35 28.60 -60.85 2.00
N LEU A 36 29.86 -61.13 2.32
CA LEU A 36 30.55 -62.39 1.98
C LEU A 36 30.56 -63.42 3.12
N VAL A 37 30.10 -63.07 4.34
CA VAL A 37 30.13 -63.93 5.52
C VAL A 37 28.77 -64.58 5.76
N PRO A 38 28.67 -65.86 6.10
CA PRO A 38 27.44 -66.56 6.43
C PRO A 38 26.68 -65.88 7.57
N ASN A 39 25.37 -65.81 7.49
CA ASN A 39 24.47 -65.08 8.38
C ASN A 39 24.68 -65.29 9.88
N PHE A 40 25.17 -66.48 10.29
CA PHE A 40 25.49 -66.81 11.69
C PHE A 40 26.67 -65.98 12.26
N HIS A 41 27.74 -65.83 11.51
CA HIS A 41 28.89 -65.02 11.94
C HIS A 41 28.55 -63.55 12.11
N LEU A 42 27.77 -63.04 11.20
CA LEU A 42 27.24 -61.65 11.29
C LEU A 42 26.35 -61.39 12.49
N ALA A 43 25.56 -62.42 12.89
CA ALA A 43 24.72 -62.31 14.09
C ALA A 43 25.53 -62.26 15.38
N PHE A 44 26.61 -63.14 15.49
CA PHE A 44 27.51 -63.12 16.63
C PHE A 44 28.36 -61.85 16.71
N GLU A 45 28.90 -61.36 15.58
CA GLU A 45 29.64 -60.10 15.52
C GLU A 45 28.76 -58.92 15.93
N ASN A 46 27.53 -58.87 15.47
CA ASN A 46 26.52 -57.87 15.87
C ASN A 46 26.23 -57.95 17.37
N LEU A 47 26.11 -59.16 17.94
CA LEU A 47 25.90 -59.33 19.38
C LEU A 47 27.10 -58.84 20.20
N ALA A 48 28.31 -59.20 19.77
CA ALA A 48 29.55 -58.75 20.42
C ALA A 48 29.72 -57.22 20.35
N LEU A 49 29.42 -56.62 19.20
CA LEU A 49 29.45 -55.15 19.04
C LEU A 49 28.41 -54.47 19.89
N ARG A 50 27.20 -55.02 20.00
CA ARG A 50 26.13 -54.51 20.89
C ARG A 50 26.55 -54.60 22.36
N GLN A 51 27.22 -55.72 22.78
CA GLN A 51 27.73 -55.88 24.15
C GLN A 51 28.83 -54.84 24.46
N GLN A 52 29.76 -54.63 23.53
CA GLN A 52 30.81 -53.61 23.68
C GLN A 52 30.23 -52.21 23.76
N LEU A 53 29.24 -51.91 22.94
CA LEU A 53 28.55 -50.63 22.97
C LEU A 53 27.76 -50.43 24.28
N ALA A 54 27.16 -51.49 24.84
CA ALA A 54 26.49 -51.43 26.12
C ALA A 54 27.46 -51.11 27.28
N VAL A 55 28.65 -51.72 27.30
CA VAL A 55 29.70 -51.46 28.27
C VAL A 55 30.23 -49.99 28.10
N LEU A 56 30.49 -49.55 26.89
CA LEU A 56 30.92 -48.17 26.61
C LEU A 56 29.85 -47.16 27.02
N ARG A 57 28.60 -47.49 26.93
CA ARG A 57 27.48 -46.65 27.34
C ARG A 57 27.36 -46.48 28.87
N GLN A 58 27.76 -47.50 29.62
CA GLN A 58 27.80 -47.42 31.08
C GLN A 58 28.95 -46.58 31.60
N SER A 59 30.07 -46.52 30.84
CA SER A 59 31.30 -45.81 31.25
C SER A 59 31.38 -44.37 30.77
N ALA A 60 30.61 -43.95 29.73
CA ALA A 60 30.68 -42.60 29.14
C ALA A 60 29.43 -41.77 29.47
N LYS A 61 29.61 -40.68 30.22
CA LYS A 61 28.50 -39.78 30.64
C LYS A 61 27.69 -39.18 29.49
N ARG A 62 28.26 -38.91 28.31
CA ARG A 62 27.54 -38.52 27.05
C ARG A 62 28.49 -38.63 25.85
N PRO A 63 28.20 -39.48 24.85
CA PRO A 63 29.03 -39.55 23.63
C PRO A 63 28.85 -38.24 22.81
N LYS A 64 29.94 -37.62 22.39
CA LYS A 64 29.94 -36.43 21.54
C LYS A 64 29.78 -36.83 20.08
N LEU A 65 28.56 -36.64 19.54
CA LEU A 65 28.27 -36.94 18.14
C LEU A 65 28.82 -35.83 17.23
N ARG A 66 29.58 -36.21 16.23
CA ARG A 66 30.11 -35.32 15.20
C ARG A 66 29.05 -35.11 14.07
N PRO A 67 29.16 -34.07 13.26
CA PRO A 67 28.25 -33.84 12.12
C PRO A 67 28.17 -35.06 11.18
N ARG A 68 29.27 -35.77 10.98
CA ARG A 68 29.35 -37.00 10.15
C ARG A 68 28.41 -38.10 10.66
N ASP A 69 28.35 -38.28 11.97
CA ASP A 69 27.52 -39.32 12.59
C ASP A 69 26.02 -39.02 12.34
N ARG A 70 25.67 -37.74 12.37
CA ARG A 70 24.30 -37.30 12.06
C ARG A 70 23.91 -37.59 10.61
N VAL A 71 24.80 -37.33 9.65
CA VAL A 71 24.59 -37.66 8.23
C VAL A 71 24.49 -39.16 8.03
N PHE A 72 25.36 -39.96 8.65
CA PHE A 72 25.32 -41.42 8.59
C PHE A 72 23.95 -41.96 9.06
N TRP A 73 23.46 -41.55 10.20
CA TRP A 73 22.18 -41.99 10.75
C TRP A 73 21.00 -41.53 9.90
N THR A 74 21.04 -40.33 9.32
CA THR A 74 19.98 -39.83 8.42
C THR A 74 19.98 -40.57 7.08
N TRP A 75 21.13 -41.10 6.62
CA TRP A 75 21.22 -41.94 5.44
C TRP A 75 20.69 -43.34 5.72
N LEU A 76 21.09 -43.94 6.87
CA LEU A 76 20.69 -45.27 7.29
C LEU A 76 19.17 -45.39 7.43
N LEU A 77 18.50 -44.38 7.89
CA LEU A 77 17.03 -44.28 7.96
C LEU A 77 16.34 -44.55 6.62
N ARG A 78 17.01 -44.31 5.48
CA ARG A 78 16.46 -44.55 4.15
C ARG A 78 16.76 -45.93 3.59
N VAL A 79 17.84 -46.53 4.03
CA VAL A 79 18.37 -47.80 3.48
C VAL A 79 17.87 -49.00 4.29
N LEU A 80 17.77 -48.86 5.61
CA LEU A 80 17.43 -49.96 6.50
C LEU A 80 15.95 -49.85 6.94
N PRO A 81 15.09 -50.81 6.63
CA PRO A 81 13.69 -50.84 7.06
C PRO A 81 13.55 -50.76 8.59
N ASP A 82 14.42 -51.49 9.32
CA ASP A 82 14.36 -51.58 10.79
C ASP A 82 15.50 -50.78 11.45
N TRP A 83 15.79 -49.58 10.98
CA TRP A 83 16.82 -48.71 11.48
C TRP A 83 16.70 -48.33 12.96
N ARG A 84 15.45 -48.38 13.50
CA ARG A 84 15.16 -48.06 14.91
C ARG A 84 15.82 -49.05 15.88
N SER A 85 15.84 -50.32 15.53
CA SER A 85 16.43 -51.38 16.36
C SER A 85 17.95 -51.28 16.42
N ALA A 86 18.60 -50.70 15.39
CA ALA A 86 20.03 -50.49 15.33
C ALA A 86 20.51 -49.28 16.17
N LEU A 87 19.62 -48.47 16.69
CA LEU A 87 19.97 -47.29 17.48
C LEU A 87 20.22 -47.65 18.94
N VAL A 88 21.47 -47.52 19.36
CA VAL A 88 21.87 -47.71 20.76
C VAL A 88 22.21 -46.40 21.47
N ILE A 89 22.84 -45.47 20.79
CA ILE A 89 23.39 -44.23 21.35
C ILE A 89 22.43 -43.04 21.20
N VAL A 90 21.60 -43.08 20.16
CA VAL A 90 20.74 -41.96 19.76
C VAL A 90 19.26 -42.40 19.77
N LYS A 91 18.39 -41.54 20.26
CA LYS A 91 16.95 -41.80 20.20
C LYS A 91 16.43 -41.61 18.78
N PRO A 92 15.45 -42.44 18.33
CA PRO A 92 14.84 -42.33 17.00
C PRO A 92 14.34 -40.93 16.65
N GLU A 93 13.74 -40.21 17.63
CA GLU A 93 13.22 -38.87 17.45
C GLU A 93 14.33 -37.88 17.09
N THR A 94 15.53 -38.10 17.62
CA THR A 94 16.70 -37.22 17.32
C THR A 94 17.15 -37.40 15.87
N VAL A 95 17.15 -38.63 15.35
CA VAL A 95 17.51 -38.91 13.94
C VAL A 95 16.44 -38.31 13.00
N ILE A 96 15.17 -38.45 13.33
CA ILE A 96 14.05 -37.83 12.60
C ILE A 96 14.19 -36.29 12.60
N HIS A 97 14.56 -35.73 13.75
CA HIS A 97 14.78 -34.28 13.85
C HIS A 97 15.92 -33.82 12.92
N TRP A 98 17.06 -34.51 12.91
CA TRP A 98 18.18 -34.21 12.00
C TRP A 98 17.77 -34.32 10.54
N HIS A 99 17.04 -35.36 10.19
CA HIS A 99 16.53 -35.52 8.83
C HIS A 99 15.62 -34.37 8.41
N ARG A 100 14.67 -33.97 9.28
CA ARG A 100 13.78 -32.82 9.03
C ARG A 100 14.55 -31.50 8.91
N GLN A 101 15.59 -31.32 9.72
CA GLN A 101 16.43 -30.14 9.66
C GLN A 101 17.25 -30.10 8.36
N GLY A 102 17.89 -31.19 7.99
CA GLY A 102 18.63 -31.33 6.73
C GLY A 102 17.74 -31.12 5.50
N PHE A 103 16.53 -31.72 5.52
CA PHE A 103 15.52 -31.53 4.47
C PHE A 103 15.12 -30.06 4.32
N ARG A 104 14.88 -29.36 5.44
CA ARG A 104 14.55 -27.93 5.47
C ARG A 104 15.69 -27.08 4.90
N LEU A 105 16.93 -27.37 5.26
CA LEU A 105 18.12 -26.67 4.75
C LEU A 105 18.31 -26.91 3.24
N TYR A 106 18.16 -28.14 2.78
CA TYR A 106 18.24 -28.50 1.37
C TYR A 106 17.20 -27.74 0.52
N TRP A 107 15.93 -27.75 0.93
CA TRP A 107 14.90 -27.04 0.19
C TRP A 107 15.05 -25.52 0.25
N ARG A 108 15.53 -24.98 1.37
CA ARG A 108 15.87 -23.56 1.49
C ARG A 108 17.01 -23.19 0.53
N TRP A 109 18.00 -24.03 0.38
CA TRP A 109 19.09 -23.84 -0.58
C TRP A 109 18.59 -23.97 -2.02
N LYS A 110 17.87 -25.03 -2.34
CA LYS A 110 17.33 -25.28 -3.67
C LYS A 110 16.35 -24.17 -4.11
N SER A 111 15.55 -23.65 -3.20
CA SER A 111 14.62 -22.55 -3.49
C SER A 111 15.29 -21.19 -3.63
N ARG A 112 16.52 -21.00 -3.11
CA ARG A 112 17.28 -19.76 -3.33
C ARG A 112 17.70 -19.56 -4.78
N ALA A 113 17.92 -20.63 -5.51
CA ALA A 113 18.57 -20.60 -6.82
C ALA A 113 17.71 -20.03 -7.98
N ARG A 114 16.39 -19.79 -7.79
CA ARG A 114 15.53 -19.28 -8.89
C ARG A 114 14.31 -18.49 -8.42
N ARG A 115 14.50 -17.39 -7.74
CA ARG A 115 13.46 -16.36 -7.69
C ARG A 115 13.59 -15.46 -8.91
N ARG A 116 13.14 -15.94 -10.08
CA ARG A 116 12.68 -15.05 -11.14
C ARG A 116 11.34 -14.47 -10.67
N GLY A 117 11.39 -13.49 -9.77
CA GLY A 117 10.22 -12.69 -9.45
C GLY A 117 9.95 -11.71 -10.60
N ARG A 118 8.75 -11.11 -10.60
CA ARG A 118 8.44 -9.97 -11.46
C ARG A 118 9.56 -8.94 -11.36
N PRO A 119 10.08 -8.42 -12.48
CA PRO A 119 11.13 -7.39 -12.45
C PRO A 119 10.70 -6.23 -11.56
N LEU A 120 11.66 -5.66 -10.86
CA LEU A 120 11.43 -4.47 -10.05
C LEU A 120 11.03 -3.31 -10.96
N LEU A 121 10.10 -2.49 -10.48
CA LEU A 121 9.76 -1.23 -11.12
C LEU A 121 11.02 -0.38 -11.30
N ASP A 122 11.13 0.39 -12.39
CA ASP A 122 12.26 1.25 -12.65
C ASP A 122 12.56 2.19 -11.47
N ARG A 123 13.84 2.46 -11.27
CA ARG A 123 14.29 3.27 -10.14
C ARG A 123 13.70 4.68 -10.19
N GLU A 124 13.64 5.27 -11.37
CA GLU A 124 13.09 6.60 -11.60
C GLU A 124 11.62 6.69 -11.16
N ILE A 125 10.79 5.73 -11.56
CA ILE A 125 9.37 5.67 -11.19
C ILE A 125 9.21 5.47 -9.68
N ARG A 126 10.05 4.63 -9.05
CA ARG A 126 10.01 4.42 -7.59
C ARG A 126 10.36 5.69 -6.82
N ASP A 127 11.36 6.43 -7.30
CA ASP A 127 11.80 7.66 -6.66
C ASP A 127 10.78 8.79 -6.89
N LEU A 128 10.11 8.80 -8.04
CA LEU A 128 8.98 9.70 -8.33
C LEU A 128 7.79 9.42 -7.39
N ILE A 129 7.40 8.16 -7.19
CA ILE A 129 6.34 7.78 -6.24
C ILE A 129 6.68 8.28 -4.82
N ARG A 130 7.92 8.09 -4.38
CA ARG A 130 8.37 8.54 -3.05
C ARG A 130 8.38 10.07 -2.93
N ARG A 131 8.77 10.77 -3.97
CA ARG A 131 8.75 12.23 -4.05
C ARG A 131 7.32 12.74 -3.97
N MET A 132 6.40 12.26 -4.82
CA MET A 132 4.98 12.60 -4.78
C MET A 132 4.35 12.37 -3.41
N SER A 133 4.68 11.24 -2.77
CA SER A 133 4.17 10.90 -1.44
C SER A 133 4.69 11.81 -0.33
N ARG A 134 5.95 12.30 -0.43
CA ARG A 134 6.51 13.24 0.55
C ARG A 134 6.03 14.67 0.37
N GLU A 135 5.98 15.12 -0.88
CA GLU A 135 5.53 16.48 -1.23
C GLU A 135 4.03 16.67 -1.00
N ASN A 136 3.25 15.56 -1.00
CA ASN A 136 1.80 15.58 -0.81
C ASN A 136 1.36 14.56 0.26
N PRO A 137 1.54 14.87 1.55
CA PRO A 137 1.26 13.91 2.65
C PRO A 137 -0.20 13.44 2.73
N THR A 138 -1.13 14.19 2.13
CA THR A 138 -2.57 13.88 2.11
C THR A 138 -2.97 12.97 0.96
N TRP A 139 -2.04 12.66 0.01
CA TRP A 139 -2.36 11.84 -1.14
C TRP A 139 -2.31 10.35 -0.80
N GLY A 140 -3.35 9.63 -1.24
CA GLY A 140 -3.39 8.17 -1.21
C GLY A 140 -2.80 7.55 -2.50
N ALA A 141 -2.61 6.22 -2.48
CA ALA A 141 -2.11 5.48 -3.65
C ALA A 141 -2.96 5.69 -4.92
N PRO A 142 -4.31 5.74 -4.87
CA PRO A 142 -5.13 5.98 -6.06
C PRO A 142 -4.86 7.34 -6.71
N ARG A 143 -4.56 8.35 -5.91
CA ARG A 143 -4.29 9.69 -6.43
C ARG A 143 -2.92 9.78 -7.10
N ILE A 144 -1.90 9.17 -6.48
CA ILE A 144 -0.57 9.05 -7.08
C ILE A 144 -0.63 8.21 -8.37
N GLU A 145 -1.46 7.16 -8.42
CA GLU A 145 -1.70 6.39 -9.64
C GLU A 145 -2.26 7.26 -10.76
N SER A 146 -3.25 8.09 -10.44
CA SER A 146 -3.86 9.01 -11.40
C SER A 146 -2.84 10.00 -11.97
N GLU A 147 -1.99 10.58 -11.12
CA GLU A 147 -0.92 11.48 -11.56
C GLU A 147 0.13 10.75 -12.43
N LEU A 148 0.54 9.55 -12.03
CA LEU A 148 1.47 8.75 -12.84
C LEU A 148 0.87 8.38 -14.19
N ARG A 149 -0.43 8.08 -14.24
CA ARG A 149 -1.15 7.79 -15.48
C ARG A 149 -1.19 9.00 -16.43
N LEU A 150 -1.40 10.21 -15.88
CA LEU A 150 -1.34 11.46 -16.65
C LEU A 150 0.08 11.77 -17.15
N LEU A 151 1.11 11.28 -16.47
CA LEU A 151 2.51 11.35 -16.91
C LEU A 151 2.91 10.21 -17.86
N GLY A 152 1.94 9.35 -18.27
CA GLY A 152 2.16 8.22 -19.18
C GLY A 152 2.73 6.96 -18.52
N TYR A 153 2.78 6.88 -17.18
CA TYR A 153 3.22 5.69 -16.46
C TYR A 153 2.02 4.87 -15.98
N TYR A 154 1.93 3.62 -16.41
CA TYR A 154 0.88 2.68 -15.98
C TYR A 154 1.41 1.77 -14.87
N VAL A 155 1.19 2.17 -13.63
CA VAL A 155 1.62 1.43 -12.43
C VAL A 155 0.41 1.11 -11.59
N ALA A 156 0.22 -0.17 -11.27
CA ALA A 156 -0.92 -0.60 -10.45
C ALA A 156 -0.87 0.02 -9.04
N GLU A 157 -2.02 0.44 -8.51
CA GLU A 157 -2.19 1.06 -7.18
C GLU A 157 -1.48 0.27 -6.07
N ARG A 158 -1.60 -1.06 -6.08
CA ARG A 158 -0.94 -1.94 -5.10
C ARG A 158 0.60 -1.81 -5.13
N THR A 159 1.17 -1.55 -6.30
CA THR A 159 2.62 -1.33 -6.43
C THR A 159 3.00 0.04 -5.90
N ILE A 160 2.19 1.06 -6.15
CA ILE A 160 2.37 2.42 -5.63
C ILE A 160 2.31 2.40 -4.10
N ALA A 161 1.28 1.78 -3.53
CA ALA A 161 1.11 1.64 -2.07
C ALA A 161 2.31 0.95 -1.38
N LYS A 162 3.05 0.11 -2.10
CA LYS A 162 4.29 -0.53 -1.60
C LYS A 162 5.46 0.46 -1.49
N TYR A 163 5.54 1.45 -2.40
CA TYR A 163 6.67 2.38 -2.47
C TYR A 163 6.38 3.75 -1.85
N MET A 164 5.11 4.05 -1.51
CA MET A 164 4.73 5.24 -0.77
C MET A 164 5.38 5.31 0.61
N VAL A 165 5.66 6.52 1.06
CA VAL A 165 6.03 6.80 2.45
C VAL A 165 4.74 6.78 3.28
N ARG A 166 4.56 5.78 4.13
CA ARG A 166 3.35 5.61 4.97
C ARG A 166 3.37 6.57 6.15
N THR A 167 2.40 7.48 6.19
CA THR A 167 2.00 8.17 7.42
C THR A 167 0.89 7.36 8.12
N ARG A 168 0.99 7.23 9.46
CA ARG A 168 0.22 6.27 10.28
C ARG A 168 -1.25 6.65 10.53
N LYS A 169 -2.05 7.07 9.55
CA LYS A 169 -3.49 7.30 9.76
C LYS A 169 -4.33 6.61 8.67
N PRO A 170 -5.39 5.88 9.02
CA PRO A 170 -6.23 5.18 8.05
C PRO A 170 -7.20 6.13 7.34
N PRO A 171 -7.54 5.90 6.06
CA PRO A 171 -8.59 6.63 5.36
C PRO A 171 -9.97 6.06 5.67
N SER A 172 -11.00 6.90 5.72
CA SER A 172 -12.39 6.50 5.89
C SER A 172 -13.12 6.32 4.57
N GLN A 173 -14.17 5.51 4.57
CA GLN A 173 -14.80 4.87 3.41
C GLN A 173 -16.16 5.48 2.95
N THR A 174 -16.40 5.40 1.67
CA THR A 174 -17.52 5.15 0.71
C THR A 174 -18.85 5.87 0.85
N TRP A 175 -19.24 6.51 -0.30
CA TRP A 175 -20.61 6.67 -0.79
C TRP A 175 -20.67 6.42 -2.29
N ARG A 176 -21.48 5.46 -2.69
CA ARG A 176 -21.76 5.10 -4.08
C ARG A 176 -23.25 4.80 -4.19
N THR A 177 -23.94 5.35 -5.06
CA THR A 177 -25.16 4.80 -5.69
C THR A 177 -26.32 5.77 -5.92
N PHE A 178 -26.41 6.95 -5.30
CA PHE A 178 -27.63 7.76 -5.41
C PHE A 178 -27.61 8.86 -6.49
N LEU A 179 -26.49 9.15 -7.10
CA LEU A 179 -26.34 10.34 -7.94
C LEU A 179 -26.07 10.10 -9.44
N ASP A 180 -26.03 8.83 -9.87
CA ASP A 180 -25.65 8.51 -11.25
C ASP A 180 -26.70 8.92 -12.32
N ASN A 181 -27.95 9.24 -11.90
CA ASN A 181 -29.03 9.52 -12.85
C ASN A 181 -29.30 11.02 -13.13
N HIS A 182 -28.72 11.95 -12.33
CA HIS A 182 -29.01 13.39 -12.48
C HIS A 182 -27.77 14.29 -12.37
N VAL A 183 -26.58 13.74 -12.60
CA VAL A 183 -25.31 14.44 -12.36
C VAL A 183 -25.11 15.67 -13.23
N SER A 184 -25.63 15.71 -14.47
CA SER A 184 -25.43 16.79 -15.44
C SER A 184 -26.11 18.09 -15.07
N ASP A 185 -27.31 18.00 -14.47
CA ASP A 185 -28.22 19.16 -14.27
C ASP A 185 -28.38 19.53 -12.79
N LEU A 186 -27.46 19.07 -11.96
CA LEU A 186 -27.55 19.23 -10.52
C LEU A 186 -26.43 20.12 -9.99
N ALA A 187 -26.78 21.20 -9.32
CA ALA A 187 -25.89 21.96 -8.48
C ALA A 187 -26.09 21.65 -6.99
N ALA A 188 -25.08 21.86 -6.20
CA ALA A 188 -25.16 21.85 -4.76
C ALA A 188 -24.53 23.11 -4.19
N ILE A 189 -25.15 23.65 -3.18
CA ILE A 189 -24.66 24.82 -2.45
C ILE A 189 -24.48 24.48 -0.98
N ASP A 190 -23.53 25.15 -0.37
CA ASP A 190 -23.26 24.96 1.04
C ASP A 190 -22.44 26.11 1.61
N PHE A 191 -22.51 26.27 2.93
CA PHE A 191 -21.70 27.21 3.68
C PHE A 191 -20.68 26.46 4.55
N PHE A 192 -19.51 27.04 4.70
CA PHE A 192 -18.59 26.65 5.76
C PHE A 192 -17.97 27.88 6.41
N ILE A 193 -17.59 27.74 7.66
CA ILE A 193 -17.02 28.81 8.44
C ILE A 193 -15.51 28.65 8.58
N VAL A 194 -14.80 29.77 8.58
CA VAL A 194 -13.36 29.85 8.78
C VAL A 194 -13.06 30.93 9.80
N PRO A 195 -12.46 30.58 10.97
CA PRO A 195 -12.01 31.58 11.93
C PRO A 195 -10.71 32.25 11.42
N THR A 196 -10.61 33.56 11.63
CA THR A 196 -9.37 34.30 11.39
C THR A 196 -8.44 34.25 12.60
N ALA A 197 -7.18 34.65 12.42
CA ALA A 197 -6.20 34.82 13.51
C ALA A 197 -6.70 35.77 14.63
N THR A 198 -7.62 36.71 14.31
CA THR A 198 -8.25 37.63 15.25
C THR A 198 -9.59 37.13 15.78
N PHE A 199 -9.88 35.83 15.66
CA PHE A 199 -11.14 35.18 16.07
C PHE A 199 -12.42 35.70 15.40
N ARG A 200 -12.30 36.44 14.31
CA ARG A 200 -13.47 36.83 13.51
C ARG A 200 -13.88 35.63 12.68
N VAL A 201 -15.18 35.38 12.58
CA VAL A 201 -15.76 34.28 11.78
C VAL A 201 -16.04 34.79 10.38
N LEU A 202 -15.54 34.06 9.38
CA LEU A 202 -15.84 34.28 7.97
C LEU A 202 -16.74 33.16 7.46
N TYR A 203 -17.76 33.53 6.71
CA TYR A 203 -18.68 32.61 6.03
C TYR A 203 -18.21 32.46 4.58
N CYS A 204 -17.97 31.23 4.18
CA CYS A 204 -17.60 30.88 2.81
C CYS A 204 -18.77 30.17 2.15
N PHE A 205 -19.33 30.77 1.11
CA PHE A 205 -20.35 30.20 0.25
C PHE A 205 -19.69 29.50 -0.92
N VAL A 206 -20.17 28.32 -1.30
CA VAL A 206 -19.66 27.57 -2.46
C VAL A 206 -20.83 27.04 -3.28
N VAL A 207 -20.68 27.10 -4.60
CA VAL A 207 -21.61 26.53 -5.58
C VAL A 207 -20.86 25.50 -6.41
N LEU A 208 -21.27 24.25 -6.32
CA LEU A 208 -20.66 23.10 -6.96
C LEU A 208 -21.60 22.47 -7.97
N LEU A 209 -21.23 22.43 -9.24
CA LEU A 209 -21.92 21.57 -10.22
C LEU A 209 -21.48 20.11 -10.00
N HIS A 210 -22.46 19.21 -10.00
CA HIS A 210 -22.21 17.78 -9.85
C HIS A 210 -21.51 17.20 -11.08
N ASP A 211 -21.83 17.73 -12.28
CA ASP A 211 -21.06 17.43 -13.47
C ASP A 211 -19.60 17.81 -13.23
N ARG A 212 -18.72 16.85 -13.44
CA ARG A 212 -17.28 16.96 -13.26
C ARG A 212 -16.85 17.62 -11.94
N ARG A 213 -17.76 17.82 -10.96
CA ARG A 213 -17.50 18.42 -9.64
C ARG A 213 -16.84 19.79 -9.73
N ARG A 214 -17.29 20.60 -10.63
CA ARG A 214 -16.74 21.93 -10.88
C ARG A 214 -17.34 22.94 -9.89
N VAL A 215 -16.47 23.61 -9.14
CA VAL A 215 -16.86 24.79 -8.36
C VAL A 215 -17.03 25.95 -9.32
N VAL A 216 -18.26 26.41 -9.51
CA VAL A 216 -18.56 27.48 -10.45
C VAL A 216 -18.50 28.86 -9.78
N HIS A 217 -18.79 28.89 -8.49
CA HIS A 217 -18.75 30.15 -7.73
C HIS A 217 -18.36 29.89 -6.29
N PHE A 218 -17.67 30.84 -5.68
CA PHE A 218 -17.48 30.92 -4.24
C PHE A 218 -17.32 32.38 -3.83
N HIS A 219 -17.78 32.71 -2.63
CA HIS A 219 -17.57 34.02 -2.07
C HIS A 219 -17.37 33.94 -0.55
N VAL A 220 -16.69 34.93 0.01
CA VAL A 220 -16.40 35.06 1.44
C VAL A 220 -17.03 36.34 1.98
N THR A 221 -17.76 36.22 3.09
CA THR A 221 -18.39 37.36 3.76
C THR A 221 -18.26 37.25 5.27
N THR A 222 -18.38 38.35 5.96
CA THR A 222 -18.53 38.40 7.42
C THR A 222 -19.98 38.39 7.86
N ASN A 223 -20.93 38.64 6.91
CA ASN A 223 -22.34 38.71 7.19
C ASN A 223 -23.13 38.05 6.03
N SER A 224 -23.64 36.86 6.25
CA SER A 224 -24.44 36.10 5.28
C SER A 224 -25.90 36.36 5.51
N THR A 225 -26.55 37.05 4.56
CA THR A 225 -28.01 37.30 4.53
C THR A 225 -28.65 36.56 3.37
N ALA A 226 -29.98 36.31 3.44
CA ALA A 226 -30.70 35.67 2.35
C ALA A 226 -30.59 36.47 1.03
N GLN A 227 -30.67 37.79 1.11
CA GLN A 227 -30.49 38.66 -0.04
C GLN A 227 -29.08 38.58 -0.65
N TRP A 228 -28.04 38.56 0.20
CA TRP A 228 -26.66 38.38 -0.26
C TRP A 228 -26.48 37.03 -0.91
N THR A 229 -27.00 35.94 -0.28
CA THR A 229 -26.91 34.59 -0.81
C THR A 229 -27.61 34.44 -2.14
N ALA A 230 -28.81 35.07 -2.29
CA ALA A 230 -29.55 35.14 -3.56
C ALA A 230 -28.71 35.81 -4.68
N GLN A 231 -28.01 36.91 -4.33
CA GLN A 231 -27.10 37.59 -5.27
C GLN A 231 -25.96 36.66 -5.73
N GLN A 232 -25.42 35.85 -4.82
CA GLN A 232 -24.34 34.92 -5.17
C GLN A 232 -24.80 33.83 -6.16
N ILE A 233 -26.07 33.43 -6.15
CA ILE A 233 -26.59 32.48 -7.15
C ILE A 233 -26.69 33.13 -8.52
N ILE A 234 -27.09 34.41 -8.59
CA ILE A 234 -27.11 35.14 -9.88
C ILE A 234 -25.71 35.25 -10.45
N GLU A 235 -24.72 35.55 -9.61
CA GLU A 235 -23.32 35.64 -10.02
C GLU A 235 -22.72 34.26 -10.42
N ALA A 236 -23.20 33.17 -9.81
CA ALA A 236 -22.82 31.81 -10.14
C ALA A 236 -23.29 31.35 -11.50
N PHE A 237 -24.51 31.79 -11.90
CA PHE A 237 -25.20 31.36 -13.13
C PHE A 237 -25.65 32.58 -13.90
N PRO A 238 -24.75 33.31 -14.56
CA PRO A 238 -25.09 34.38 -15.46
C PRO A 238 -25.77 33.81 -16.71
N TYR A 239 -26.76 34.50 -17.22
CA TYR A 239 -27.55 34.11 -18.40
C TYR A 239 -28.36 32.82 -18.20
N ASP A 240 -28.55 32.02 -19.22
CA ASP A 240 -29.40 30.81 -19.23
C ASP A 240 -28.66 29.52 -18.81
N GLU A 241 -27.56 29.61 -18.08
CA GLU A 241 -26.75 28.47 -17.63
C GLU A 241 -27.18 27.87 -16.29
N ALA A 242 -28.37 28.24 -15.79
CA ALA A 242 -28.84 27.76 -14.49
C ALA A 242 -29.09 26.23 -14.49
N PRO A 243 -28.69 25.52 -13.43
CA PRO A 243 -28.99 24.09 -13.31
C PRO A 243 -30.47 23.87 -13.08
N ARG A 244 -31.01 22.72 -13.49
CA ARG A 244 -32.40 22.38 -13.25
C ARG A 244 -32.70 22.16 -11.77
N TYR A 245 -31.76 21.53 -11.01
CA TYR A 245 -31.92 21.21 -9.61
C TYR A 245 -30.79 21.79 -8.76
N MET A 246 -31.13 22.26 -7.55
CA MET A 246 -30.17 22.77 -6.59
C MET A 246 -30.36 22.12 -5.22
N ILE A 247 -29.34 21.38 -4.76
CA ILE A 247 -29.35 20.81 -3.41
C ILE A 247 -28.82 21.84 -2.41
N ARG A 248 -29.57 22.04 -1.33
CA ARG A 248 -29.18 22.83 -0.17
C ARG A 248 -29.64 22.20 1.14
N ASP A 249 -29.05 22.64 2.23
CA ASP A 249 -29.51 22.31 3.57
C ASP A 249 -30.65 23.22 4.02
N ARG A 250 -31.09 23.09 5.29
CA ARG A 250 -32.18 23.86 5.90
C ARG A 250 -31.64 25.03 6.71
N ASP A 251 -30.50 25.58 6.40
CA ASP A 251 -29.99 26.75 7.14
C ASP A 251 -30.93 27.96 6.93
N GLY A 252 -31.16 28.74 7.98
CA GLY A 252 -31.97 29.95 7.96
C GLY A 252 -31.41 31.06 7.04
N ILE A 253 -30.19 30.93 6.59
CA ILE A 253 -29.56 31.81 5.59
C ILE A 253 -30.32 31.79 4.25
N TYR A 254 -31.02 30.66 3.94
CA TYR A 254 -31.81 30.50 2.73
C TYR A 254 -33.29 30.93 2.98
N GLY A 255 -33.48 32.19 3.34
CA GLY A 255 -34.81 32.77 3.58
C GLY A 255 -35.60 33.05 2.31
N ASP A 256 -36.79 33.70 2.48
CA ASP A 256 -37.78 33.91 1.41
C ASP A 256 -37.19 34.67 0.19
N ASP A 257 -36.31 35.63 0.41
CA ASP A 257 -35.66 36.38 -0.68
C ASP A 257 -34.83 35.47 -1.57
N PHE A 258 -34.12 34.51 -0.95
CA PHE A 258 -33.32 33.52 -1.66
C PHE A 258 -34.25 32.59 -2.48
N GLN A 259 -35.28 32.02 -1.85
CA GLN A 259 -36.21 31.08 -2.49
C GLN A 259 -36.91 31.74 -3.68
N THR A 260 -37.46 32.97 -3.49
CA THR A 260 -38.12 33.72 -4.56
C THR A 260 -37.16 33.96 -5.75
N ARG A 261 -35.89 34.21 -5.50
CA ARG A 261 -34.91 34.47 -6.57
C ARG A 261 -34.58 33.19 -7.34
N VAL A 262 -34.35 32.09 -6.64
CA VAL A 262 -34.03 30.78 -7.21
C VAL A 262 -35.19 30.26 -8.07
N ASP A 263 -36.42 30.43 -7.59
CA ASP A 263 -37.65 30.08 -8.32
C ASP A 263 -37.75 30.87 -9.64
N ARG A 264 -37.44 32.17 -9.60
CA ARG A 264 -37.46 33.03 -10.80
C ARG A 264 -36.39 32.66 -11.83
N MET A 265 -35.32 32.00 -11.40
CA MET A 265 -34.30 31.46 -12.29
C MET A 265 -34.68 30.09 -12.86
N GLY A 266 -35.86 29.55 -12.52
CA GLY A 266 -36.31 28.22 -12.96
C GLY A 266 -35.62 27.06 -12.33
N ILE A 267 -34.96 27.26 -11.19
CA ILE A 267 -34.19 26.24 -10.47
C ILE A 267 -35.11 25.58 -9.43
N GLU A 268 -35.25 24.28 -9.49
CA GLU A 268 -35.98 23.48 -8.50
C GLU A 268 -35.12 23.18 -7.28
N GLU A 269 -35.51 23.67 -6.10
CA GLU A 269 -34.76 23.43 -4.87
C GLU A 269 -35.01 22.03 -4.31
N VAL A 270 -33.94 21.30 -4.06
CA VAL A 270 -33.90 20.00 -3.36
C VAL A 270 -33.36 20.21 -1.95
N VAL A 271 -34.30 20.40 -1.00
CA VAL A 271 -33.95 20.66 0.40
C VAL A 271 -33.65 19.35 1.12
N THR A 272 -32.46 19.20 1.69
CA THR A 272 -32.06 18.01 2.42
C THR A 272 -32.91 17.75 3.68
N ALA A 273 -33.07 16.51 4.10
CA ALA A 273 -33.75 16.17 5.34
C ALA A 273 -32.99 16.69 6.56
N PRO A 274 -33.67 17.00 7.69
CA PRO A 274 -33.01 17.47 8.90
C PRO A 274 -31.94 16.47 9.37
N ARG A 275 -30.78 16.99 9.75
CA ARG A 275 -29.62 16.20 10.24
C ARG A 275 -29.12 15.13 9.25
N SER A 276 -29.23 15.39 7.96
CA SER A 276 -28.88 14.44 6.91
C SER A 276 -27.79 14.99 5.96
N PRO A 277 -26.59 15.31 6.47
CA PRO A 277 -25.51 15.87 5.64
C PRO A 277 -25.11 14.95 4.47
N TRP A 278 -25.33 13.63 4.62
CA TRP A 278 -25.07 12.67 3.54
C TRP A 278 -25.93 12.90 2.27
N GLN A 279 -26.96 13.74 2.32
CA GLN A 279 -27.76 14.11 1.15
C GLN A 279 -27.11 15.20 0.30
N ASN A 280 -26.09 15.92 0.83
CA ASN A 280 -25.22 16.83 0.08
C ASN A 280 -23.76 16.37 0.05
N PRO A 281 -23.49 15.12 -0.38
CA PRO A 281 -22.20 14.49 -0.19
C PRO A 281 -21.07 15.13 -0.99
N TYR A 282 -21.36 15.82 -2.08
CA TYR A 282 -20.34 16.43 -2.93
C TYR A 282 -19.83 17.74 -2.34
N CYS A 283 -20.72 18.62 -1.85
CA CYS A 283 -20.30 19.83 -1.12
C CYS A 283 -19.58 19.48 0.17
N GLU A 284 -20.10 18.56 0.96
CA GLU A 284 -19.45 18.09 2.18
C GLU A 284 -18.04 17.55 1.91
N ARG A 285 -17.87 16.76 0.84
CA ARG A 285 -16.57 16.26 0.42
C ARG A 285 -15.64 17.37 -0.06
N LEU A 286 -16.16 18.35 -0.81
CA LEU A 286 -15.41 19.51 -1.25
C LEU A 286 -14.91 20.30 -0.05
N ILE A 287 -15.80 20.67 0.88
CA ILE A 287 -15.48 21.40 2.11
C ILE A 287 -14.45 20.63 2.95
N GLY A 288 -14.67 19.31 3.10
CA GLY A 288 -13.72 18.43 3.77
C GLY A 288 -12.34 18.40 3.10
N SER A 289 -12.28 18.49 1.77
CA SER A 289 -11.01 18.59 1.03
C SER A 289 -10.35 19.96 1.22
N ILE A 290 -11.10 21.04 1.11
CA ILE A 290 -10.60 22.41 1.37
C ILE A 290 -9.97 22.49 2.77
N ARG A 291 -10.65 21.95 3.78
CA ARG A 291 -10.15 21.95 5.15
C ARG A 291 -8.85 21.13 5.27
N ARG A 292 -8.87 19.87 4.86
CA ARG A 292 -7.73 18.96 5.05
C ARG A 292 -6.53 19.28 4.18
N GLU A 293 -6.76 19.75 2.95
CA GLU A 293 -5.69 19.94 1.96
C GLU A 293 -5.18 21.38 1.92
N CYS A 294 -5.91 22.34 2.53
CA CYS A 294 -5.55 23.75 2.49
C CYS A 294 -5.67 24.42 3.87
N LEU A 295 -6.88 24.63 4.40
CA LEU A 295 -7.11 25.51 5.54
C LEU A 295 -6.47 25.00 6.84
N ASN A 296 -6.34 23.71 7.06
CA ASN A 296 -5.67 23.17 8.25
C ASN A 296 -4.16 23.41 8.27
N HIS A 297 -3.61 23.93 7.19
CA HIS A 297 -2.16 24.19 7.04
C HIS A 297 -1.83 25.68 6.99
N LEU A 298 -2.83 26.56 7.10
CA LEU A 298 -2.68 28.00 6.92
C LEU A 298 -3.40 28.77 8.04
N ILE A 299 -2.86 29.92 8.38
CA ILE A 299 -3.51 30.86 9.29
C ILE A 299 -4.17 31.95 8.46
N VAL A 300 -5.49 32.08 8.58
CA VAL A 300 -6.27 33.09 7.85
C VAL A 300 -6.24 34.43 8.62
N LEU A 301 -5.85 35.51 7.95
CA LEU A 301 -5.71 36.82 8.55
C LEU A 301 -6.94 37.70 8.28
N SER A 302 -7.52 37.63 7.06
CA SER A 302 -8.64 38.46 6.65
C SER A 302 -9.47 37.77 5.59
N ASP A 303 -10.64 38.33 5.22
CA ASP A 303 -11.48 37.88 4.12
C ASP A 303 -10.76 37.94 2.77
N VAL A 304 -10.03 39.02 2.50
CA VAL A 304 -9.21 39.18 1.28
C VAL A 304 -8.12 38.11 1.22
N HIS A 305 -7.50 37.81 2.36
CA HIS A 305 -6.50 36.75 2.44
C HIS A 305 -7.14 35.36 2.17
N LEU A 306 -8.29 35.08 2.78
CA LEU A 306 -9.00 33.83 2.55
C LEU A 306 -9.46 33.69 1.10
N LYS A 307 -10.00 34.75 0.47
CA LYS A 307 -10.35 34.74 -0.96
C LYS A 307 -9.17 34.37 -1.84
N ARG A 308 -7.98 34.94 -1.59
CA ARG A 308 -6.75 34.62 -2.33
C ARG A 308 -6.35 33.16 -2.16
N ILE A 309 -6.40 32.65 -0.94
CA ILE A 309 -6.10 31.24 -0.62
C ILE A 309 -7.06 30.32 -1.40
N LEU A 310 -8.36 30.59 -1.31
CA LEU A 310 -9.40 29.77 -1.96
C LEU A 310 -9.30 29.85 -3.49
N HIS A 311 -9.00 30.99 -4.07
CA HIS A 311 -8.73 31.10 -5.51
C HIS A 311 -7.58 30.21 -5.94
N SER A 312 -6.45 30.26 -5.23
CA SER A 312 -5.29 29.40 -5.51
C SER A 312 -5.63 27.92 -5.31
N TYR A 313 -6.45 27.58 -4.29
CA TYR A 313 -6.87 26.21 -4.06
C TYR A 313 -7.83 25.73 -5.15
N PHE A 314 -8.80 26.54 -5.60
CA PHE A 314 -9.73 26.14 -6.65
C PHE A 314 -9.07 26.06 -8.02
N ASP A 315 -8.07 26.88 -8.31
CA ASP A 315 -7.25 26.69 -9.51
C ASP A 315 -6.54 25.31 -9.49
N TYR A 316 -5.90 24.98 -8.37
CA TYR A 316 -5.33 23.64 -8.18
C TYR A 316 -6.40 22.53 -8.25
N TYR A 317 -7.55 22.73 -7.60
CA TYR A 317 -8.64 21.78 -7.56
C TYR A 317 -9.17 21.45 -8.96
N HIS A 318 -9.36 22.46 -9.81
CA HIS A 318 -9.87 22.30 -11.16
C HIS A 318 -8.84 21.76 -12.14
N ASN A 319 -7.62 22.24 -12.09
CA ASN A 319 -6.62 22.02 -13.13
C ASN A 319 -5.56 20.98 -12.80
N SER A 320 -5.46 20.60 -11.53
CA SER A 320 -4.36 19.72 -11.07
C SER A 320 -4.82 18.55 -10.20
N ARG A 321 -5.87 18.73 -9.38
CA ARG A 321 -6.33 17.73 -8.43
C ARG A 321 -7.08 16.60 -9.13
N THR A 322 -6.57 15.37 -9.02
CA THR A 322 -7.21 14.19 -9.60
C THR A 322 -8.34 13.66 -8.71
N HIS A 323 -9.43 13.18 -9.34
CA HIS A 323 -10.62 12.62 -8.71
C HIS A 323 -10.89 11.21 -9.21
N LEU A 324 -11.06 10.25 -8.31
CA LEU A 324 -11.33 8.84 -8.68
C LEU A 324 -12.58 8.69 -9.54
N SER A 325 -13.61 9.50 -9.27
CA SER A 325 -14.89 9.45 -9.98
C SER A 325 -14.90 10.19 -11.33
N LEU A 326 -13.81 10.86 -11.67
CA LEU A 326 -13.61 11.51 -12.97
C LEU A 326 -12.54 10.76 -13.78
N ASP A 327 -12.58 9.44 -13.75
CA ASP A 327 -11.58 8.58 -14.41
C ASP A 327 -10.13 8.93 -14.03
N ARG A 328 -9.95 9.33 -12.76
CA ARG A 328 -8.66 9.76 -12.18
C ARG A 328 -8.08 11.02 -12.82
N ASN A 329 -8.93 11.82 -13.45
CA ASN A 329 -8.55 13.12 -14.01
C ASN A 329 -9.03 14.27 -13.12
N SER A 330 -8.66 15.49 -13.45
CA SER A 330 -9.13 16.72 -12.81
C SER A 330 -10.50 17.16 -13.39
N PRO A 331 -11.27 18.04 -12.69
CA PRO A 331 -12.50 18.63 -13.22
C PRO A 331 -12.31 19.25 -14.61
N SER A 332 -11.23 20.00 -14.83
CA SER A 332 -10.74 20.36 -16.16
C SER A 332 -9.82 19.24 -16.66
N PRO A 333 -10.23 18.48 -17.70
CA PRO A 333 -9.47 17.32 -18.13
C PRO A 333 -8.04 17.66 -18.53
N ARG A 334 -7.09 16.84 -18.03
CA ARG A 334 -5.67 16.93 -18.41
C ARG A 334 -5.35 15.86 -19.45
N GLU A 335 -4.57 16.22 -20.45
CA GLU A 335 -4.02 15.25 -21.40
C GLU A 335 -2.94 14.39 -20.75
N VAL A 336 -2.76 13.18 -21.28
CA VAL A 336 -1.67 12.30 -20.86
C VAL A 336 -0.36 12.78 -21.50
N GLU A 337 0.57 13.21 -20.67
CA GLU A 337 1.90 13.64 -21.11
C GLU A 337 2.83 12.41 -21.22
N ARG A 338 3.03 11.92 -22.44
CA ARG A 338 3.84 10.74 -22.72
C ARG A 338 5.33 10.97 -22.40
N PRO A 339 6.10 9.91 -22.09
CA PRO A 339 7.54 10.00 -21.78
C PRO A 339 8.38 10.76 -22.81
N GLU A 340 7.99 10.71 -24.07
CA GLU A 340 8.69 11.37 -25.17
C GLU A 340 8.66 12.92 -25.09
N ARG A 341 7.74 13.49 -24.29
CA ARG A 341 7.66 14.96 -24.06
C ARG A 341 8.79 15.52 -23.18
N GLY A 342 9.67 14.67 -22.64
CA GLY A 342 10.84 15.09 -21.89
C GLY A 342 10.78 14.82 -20.38
N ARG A 343 11.56 15.58 -19.61
CA ARG A 343 11.71 15.34 -18.16
C ARG A 343 10.51 15.80 -17.34
N VAL A 344 10.23 15.09 -16.24
CA VAL A 344 9.19 15.46 -15.28
C VAL A 344 9.70 16.56 -14.34
N ILE A 345 8.95 17.65 -14.28
CA ILE A 345 9.15 18.72 -13.31
C ILE A 345 8.00 18.77 -12.31
N SER A 346 8.29 19.29 -11.14
CA SER A 346 7.33 19.54 -10.04
C SER A 346 7.06 21.05 -10.00
N VAL A 347 5.79 21.43 -10.16
CA VAL A 347 5.34 22.84 -10.12
C VAL A 347 4.54 23.05 -8.83
N PRO A 348 5.02 23.91 -7.91
CA PRO A 348 4.31 24.15 -6.65
C PRO A 348 2.96 24.82 -6.88
N GLN A 349 1.96 24.39 -6.12
CA GLN A 349 0.58 24.88 -6.11
C GLN A 349 0.17 25.25 -4.70
N VAL A 350 -0.80 26.15 -4.55
CA VAL A 350 -1.35 26.55 -3.24
C VAL A 350 -0.25 26.95 -2.23
N GLY A 351 0.66 27.82 -2.69
CA GLY A 351 1.79 28.25 -1.83
C GLY A 351 2.78 27.14 -1.46
N GLY A 352 2.86 26.08 -2.26
CA GLY A 352 3.76 24.94 -2.03
C GLY A 352 3.15 23.79 -1.22
N LEU A 353 1.88 23.89 -0.79
CA LEU A 353 1.19 22.79 -0.11
C LEU A 353 0.95 21.57 -1.01
N HIS A 354 0.81 21.80 -2.31
CA HIS A 354 0.63 20.79 -3.31
C HIS A 354 1.55 21.01 -4.50
N HIS A 355 1.73 19.97 -5.33
CA HIS A 355 2.55 20.04 -6.51
C HIS A 355 1.83 19.44 -7.70
N ARG A 356 1.90 20.11 -8.83
CA ARG A 356 1.54 19.56 -10.14
C ARG A 356 2.79 18.98 -10.78
N TYR A 357 2.67 17.81 -11.36
CA TYR A 357 3.74 17.19 -12.12
C TYR A 357 3.41 17.31 -13.62
N THR A 358 4.35 17.77 -14.40
CA THR A 358 4.23 17.95 -15.84
C THR A 358 5.57 17.66 -16.51
N ARG A 359 5.56 17.48 -17.81
CA ARG A 359 6.78 17.28 -18.59
C ARG A 359 7.17 18.54 -19.31
N VAL A 360 8.45 18.79 -19.41
CA VAL A 360 9.04 19.86 -20.21
C VAL A 360 10.05 19.26 -21.17
N ALA A 361 10.13 19.84 -22.37
CA ALA A 361 11.18 19.49 -23.33
C ALA A 361 12.56 19.65 -22.67
N ALA A 362 13.48 18.79 -23.04
CA ALA A 362 14.85 18.81 -22.53
C ALA A 362 15.64 19.98 -23.13
#